data_1ce1648cc02f03a06873711e9353ad2a
#
_entry.id   1ce1648cc02f03a06873711e9353ad2a
#
_cell.length_a   1.000
_cell.length_b   1.000
_cell.length_c   1.000
_cell.angle_alpha   90.00
_cell.angle_beta   90.00
_cell.angle_gamma   90.00
#
_symmetry.space_group_name_H-M   'P 1'
#
loop_
_entity.id
_entity.type
_entity.pdbx_description
1 polymer ?
#
loop_
_entity_poly.entity_id
_entity_poly.type
_entity_poly.pdbx_seq_one_letter_code
_entity_poly.pdbx_strand_id
1 'polypeptide(L)'
;MLAPGASEDVTITVPKSELRTYDANNAKTYIVDAGDYYFTAATDSHNAVNNILAAKGYTVENTNGRMTENGNTDLVWKWTNDTLDTTTFSTGANGTAITNLFDESDPNKSSDAPGSVTWMSRSDWTGTIPTAPAQLTANETLAASLAFTKYDGSEANSVEMPTLGAKNGLT
;
A
#
# COMPACT_ATOMS: atom_id res chain seq x y z
N MET A 1 -4.21 -33.55 22.27
CA MET A 1 -5.57 -33.82 21.79
C MET A 1 -6.46 -33.91 23.04
N LEU A 2 -7.49 -33.05 23.12
CA LEU A 2 -8.42 -33.07 24.28
C LEU A 2 -9.37 -34.26 24.19
N ALA A 3 -9.72 -34.81 25.35
CA ALA A 3 -10.78 -35.84 25.42
C ALA A 3 -12.16 -35.20 25.12
N PRO A 4 -13.15 -35.99 24.67
CA PRO A 4 -14.50 -35.47 24.46
C PRO A 4 -15.05 -34.80 25.72
N GLY A 5 -15.48 -33.54 25.61
CA GLY A 5 -16.00 -32.74 26.71
C GLY A 5 -14.95 -32.08 27.62
N ALA A 6 -13.65 -32.29 27.36
CA ALA A 6 -12.59 -31.58 28.06
C ALA A 6 -12.34 -30.18 27.46
N SER A 7 -12.00 -29.22 28.31
CA SER A 7 -11.55 -27.86 27.93
C SER A 7 -10.15 -27.60 28.45
N GLU A 8 -9.45 -26.72 27.79
CA GLU A 8 -8.11 -26.28 28.18
C GLU A 8 -8.01 -24.76 27.99
N ASP A 9 -7.46 -24.07 28.98
CA ASP A 9 -7.19 -22.64 28.89
C ASP A 9 -5.87 -22.41 28.15
N VAL A 10 -5.91 -21.65 27.08
CA VAL A 10 -4.73 -21.28 26.30
C VAL A 10 -4.41 -19.80 26.55
N THR A 11 -3.23 -19.54 27.07
CA THR A 11 -2.73 -18.16 27.24
C THR A 11 -1.86 -17.77 26.06
N ILE A 12 -2.23 -16.69 25.38
CA ILE A 12 -1.44 -16.10 24.28
C ILE A 12 -0.91 -14.76 24.74
N THR A 13 0.41 -14.63 24.77
CA THR A 13 1.07 -13.35 25.09
C THR A 13 1.42 -12.63 23.78
N VAL A 14 0.85 -11.44 23.59
CA VAL A 14 1.18 -10.55 22.48
C VAL A 14 2.09 -9.43 23.01
N PRO A 15 3.39 -9.43 22.68
CA PRO A 15 4.27 -8.34 23.11
C PRO A 15 3.90 -7.04 22.37
N LYS A 16 4.05 -5.89 23.05
CA LYS A 16 3.76 -4.57 22.49
C LYS A 16 4.55 -4.30 21.19
N SER A 17 5.68 -4.95 21.01
CA SER A 17 6.49 -4.88 19.79
C SER A 17 5.77 -5.38 18.54
N GLU A 18 4.79 -6.28 18.67
CA GLU A 18 4.00 -6.76 17.53
C GLU A 18 2.96 -5.73 17.05
N LEU A 19 2.68 -4.73 17.88
CA LEU A 19 1.72 -3.66 17.57
C LEU A 19 2.38 -2.44 16.92
N ARG A 20 3.71 -2.43 16.84
CA ARG A 20 4.43 -1.31 16.24
C ARG A 20 4.24 -1.25 14.74
N THR A 21 4.13 -0.04 14.23
CA THR A 21 4.09 0.28 12.81
C THR A 21 5.20 1.27 12.46
N TYR A 22 5.67 1.28 11.23
CA TYR A 22 6.64 2.27 10.78
C TYR A 22 5.92 3.51 10.26
N ASP A 23 6.14 4.67 10.91
CA ASP A 23 5.63 5.96 10.45
C ASP A 23 6.64 6.62 9.51
N ALA A 24 6.41 6.48 8.21
CA ALA A 24 7.30 7.03 7.19
C ALA A 24 7.18 8.55 7.03
N ASN A 25 6.06 9.14 7.45
CA ASN A 25 5.76 10.54 7.15
C ASN A 25 6.19 11.51 8.26
N ASN A 26 5.93 11.14 9.52
CA ASN A 26 6.15 12.04 10.64
C ASN A 26 7.34 11.63 11.51
N ALA A 27 7.20 10.52 12.24
CA ALA A 27 8.23 10.09 13.19
C ALA A 27 9.45 9.43 12.51
N LYS A 28 9.29 8.93 11.28
CA LYS A 28 10.31 8.21 10.49
C LYS A 28 10.99 7.08 11.25
N THR A 29 10.22 6.43 12.11
CA THR A 29 10.65 5.31 12.95
C THR A 29 9.46 4.42 13.29
N TYR A 30 9.71 3.34 14.05
CA TYR A 30 8.62 2.52 14.57
C TYR A 30 7.91 3.23 15.72
N ILE A 31 6.59 3.27 15.62
CA ILE A 31 5.68 3.87 16.60
C ILE A 31 4.64 2.87 17.06
N VAL A 32 4.00 3.14 18.19
CA VAL A 32 2.73 2.54 18.55
C VAL A 32 1.70 3.65 18.63
N ASP A 33 0.73 3.60 17.73
CA ASP A 33 -0.30 4.63 17.63
C ASP A 33 -1.14 4.72 18.90
N ALA A 34 -1.65 5.92 19.18
CA ALA A 34 -2.73 6.09 20.13
C ALA A 34 -4.03 5.55 19.53
N GLY A 35 -4.84 4.90 20.36
CA GLY A 35 -6.13 4.38 19.93
C GLY A 35 -6.41 2.96 20.42
N ASP A 36 -7.46 2.39 19.88
CA ASP A 36 -7.96 1.07 20.25
C ASP A 36 -7.37 -0.02 19.38
N TYR A 37 -6.82 -1.03 20.01
CA TYR A 37 -6.34 -2.27 19.41
C TYR A 37 -7.29 -3.39 19.76
N TYR A 38 -7.70 -4.15 18.76
CA TYR A 38 -8.65 -5.24 18.92
C TYR A 38 -7.99 -6.58 18.62
N PHE A 39 -8.23 -7.54 19.49
CA PHE A 39 -7.76 -8.90 19.36
C PHE A 39 -8.97 -9.83 19.40
N THR A 40 -8.96 -10.85 18.57
CA THR A 40 -10.06 -11.79 18.52
C THR A 40 -9.56 -13.21 18.24
N ALA A 41 -10.28 -14.19 18.74
CA ALA A 41 -10.15 -15.59 18.36
C ALA A 41 -11.27 -15.94 17.37
N ALA A 42 -10.93 -16.61 16.29
CA ALA A 42 -11.89 -17.02 15.28
C ALA A 42 -11.42 -18.27 14.53
N THR A 43 -12.31 -18.90 13.79
CA THR A 43 -12.00 -20.09 12.98
C THR A 43 -11.21 -19.74 11.73
N ASP A 44 -11.36 -18.50 11.24
CA ASP A 44 -10.69 -17.99 10.06
C ASP A 44 -10.60 -16.45 10.12
N SER A 45 -9.86 -15.86 9.19
CA SER A 45 -9.64 -14.40 9.14
C SER A 45 -10.90 -13.60 8.85
N HIS A 46 -11.86 -14.14 8.10
CA HIS A 46 -13.11 -13.46 7.80
C HIS A 46 -14.01 -13.36 9.03
N ASN A 47 -14.14 -14.45 9.77
CA ASN A 47 -14.86 -14.47 11.05
C ASN A 47 -14.18 -13.56 12.09
N ALA A 48 -12.85 -13.49 12.09
CA ALA A 48 -12.12 -12.52 12.92
C ALA A 48 -12.52 -11.07 12.62
N VAL A 49 -12.64 -10.71 11.33
CA VAL A 49 -13.11 -9.38 10.93
C VAL A 49 -14.55 -9.15 11.35
N ASN A 50 -15.45 -10.11 11.16
CA ASN A 50 -16.84 -10.00 11.60
C ASN A 50 -16.93 -9.75 13.11
N ASN A 51 -16.16 -10.49 13.93
CA ASN A 51 -16.13 -10.30 15.38
C ASN A 51 -15.70 -8.86 15.75
N ILE A 52 -14.62 -8.37 15.16
CA ILE A 52 -14.10 -7.01 15.45
C ILE A 52 -15.08 -5.94 14.98
N LEU A 53 -15.69 -6.10 13.82
CA LEU A 53 -16.68 -5.15 13.31
C LEU A 53 -17.91 -5.11 14.22
N ALA A 54 -18.39 -6.26 14.70
CA ALA A 54 -19.47 -6.33 15.68
C ALA A 54 -19.11 -5.61 16.98
N ALA A 55 -17.91 -5.82 17.51
CA ALA A 55 -17.42 -5.13 18.71
C ALA A 55 -17.31 -3.59 18.52
N LYS A 56 -17.17 -3.13 17.28
CA LYS A 56 -17.22 -1.72 16.90
C LYS A 56 -18.61 -1.19 16.60
N GLY A 57 -19.67 -2.01 16.79
CA GLY A 57 -21.06 -1.61 16.58
C GLY A 57 -21.57 -1.72 15.15
N TYR A 58 -20.82 -2.40 14.28
CA TYR A 58 -21.29 -2.68 12.92
C TYR A 58 -22.16 -3.92 12.86
N THR A 59 -23.05 -3.95 11.88
CA THR A 59 -23.96 -5.08 11.62
C THR A 59 -23.90 -5.47 10.14
N VAL A 60 -24.49 -6.61 9.80
CA VAL A 60 -24.61 -7.04 8.40
C VAL A 60 -25.32 -5.98 7.57
N GLU A 61 -26.36 -5.34 8.12
CA GLU A 61 -27.20 -4.38 7.42
C GLU A 61 -26.47 -3.06 7.12
N ASN A 62 -25.59 -2.60 8.05
CA ASN A 62 -24.95 -1.29 7.91
C ASN A 62 -23.56 -1.34 7.27
N THR A 63 -23.10 -2.52 6.85
CA THR A 63 -21.78 -2.70 6.24
C THR A 63 -21.80 -2.94 4.73
N ASN A 64 -22.96 -2.84 4.07
CA ASN A 64 -23.11 -3.08 2.63
C ASN A 64 -22.49 -4.41 2.16
N GLY A 65 -22.77 -5.49 2.90
CA GLY A 65 -22.30 -6.83 2.58
C GLY A 65 -20.83 -7.10 2.92
N ARG A 66 -20.16 -6.22 3.65
CA ARG A 66 -18.78 -6.48 4.14
C ARG A 66 -18.76 -7.44 5.32
N MET A 67 -19.78 -7.41 6.16
CA MET A 67 -20.06 -8.48 7.11
C MET A 67 -21.02 -9.49 6.47
N THR A 68 -20.65 -10.75 6.47
CA THR A 68 -21.48 -11.84 5.91
C THR A 68 -22.37 -12.47 6.96
N GLU A 69 -22.00 -12.32 8.24
CA GLU A 69 -22.74 -12.82 9.39
C GLU A 69 -22.47 -11.95 10.63
N ASN A 70 -23.28 -12.08 11.64
CA ASN A 70 -23.08 -11.41 12.91
C ASN A 70 -21.83 -11.97 13.58
N GLY A 71 -20.92 -11.08 13.99
CA GLY A 71 -19.73 -11.47 14.73
C GLY A 71 -20.05 -11.80 16.20
N ASN A 72 -19.15 -12.54 16.84
CA ASN A 72 -19.20 -12.83 18.27
C ASN A 72 -18.33 -11.84 19.04
N THR A 73 -18.95 -10.91 19.75
CA THR A 73 -18.24 -9.89 20.56
C THR A 73 -17.56 -10.46 21.80
N ASP A 74 -18.01 -11.62 22.30
CA ASP A 74 -17.40 -12.28 23.48
C ASP A 74 -16.00 -12.82 23.18
N LEU A 75 -15.68 -12.99 21.89
CA LEU A 75 -14.35 -13.41 21.43
C LEU A 75 -13.42 -12.23 21.13
N VAL A 76 -13.83 -10.99 21.46
CA VAL A 76 -13.05 -9.80 21.18
C VAL A 76 -12.52 -9.17 22.47
N TRP A 77 -11.24 -8.98 22.52
CA TRP A 77 -10.59 -8.22 23.56
C TRP A 77 -10.06 -6.89 22.99
N LYS A 78 -10.30 -5.80 23.72
CA LYS A 78 -9.85 -4.46 23.34
C LYS A 78 -8.80 -3.95 24.32
N TRP A 79 -7.70 -3.45 23.78
CA TRP A 79 -6.70 -2.70 24.53
C TRP A 79 -6.59 -1.30 23.95
N THR A 80 -6.58 -0.29 24.80
CA THR A 80 -6.43 1.11 24.38
C THR A 80 -5.04 1.60 24.75
N ASN A 81 -4.34 2.19 23.77
CA ASN A 81 -3.11 2.94 23.96
C ASN A 81 -3.47 4.43 24.01
N ASP A 82 -3.36 5.06 25.16
CA ASP A 82 -3.84 6.42 25.36
C ASP A 82 -2.97 7.48 24.67
N THR A 83 -1.70 7.16 24.41
CA THR A 83 -0.73 8.13 23.88
C THR A 83 0.09 7.52 22.74
N LEU A 84 0.36 8.33 21.73
CA LEU A 84 1.31 7.98 20.66
C LEU A 84 2.71 7.76 21.26
N ASP A 85 3.26 6.57 21.04
CA ASP A 85 4.60 6.20 21.47
C ASP A 85 5.55 6.22 20.27
N THR A 86 6.38 7.23 20.19
CA THR A 86 7.38 7.43 19.12
C THR A 86 8.80 7.09 19.57
N THR A 87 8.98 6.60 20.80
CA THR A 87 10.30 6.47 21.41
C THR A 87 10.68 5.03 21.75
N THR A 88 9.75 4.23 22.27
CA THR A 88 10.05 2.87 22.76
C THR A 88 10.70 1.98 21.69
N PHE A 89 10.31 2.14 20.42
CA PHE A 89 10.80 1.33 19.30
C PHE A 89 11.59 2.14 18.29
N SER A 90 12.11 3.31 18.69
CA SER A 90 12.86 4.22 17.79
C SER A 90 14.31 3.82 17.58
N THR A 91 14.80 2.83 18.34
CA THR A 91 16.17 2.35 18.24
C THR A 91 16.23 0.85 18.02
N GLY A 92 17.21 0.40 17.27
CA GLY A 92 17.50 -1.02 17.10
C GLY A 92 18.14 -1.64 18.35
N ALA A 93 18.31 -2.95 18.34
CA ALA A 93 18.90 -3.70 19.44
C ALA A 93 20.35 -3.28 19.77
N ASN A 94 21.04 -2.68 18.82
CA ASN A 94 22.40 -2.13 18.97
C ASN A 94 22.41 -0.67 19.44
N GLY A 95 21.26 -0.08 19.77
CA GLY A 95 21.13 1.31 20.19
C GLY A 95 21.16 2.35 19.06
N THR A 96 21.29 1.90 17.79
CA THR A 96 21.27 2.81 16.64
C THR A 96 19.85 3.28 16.36
N ALA A 97 19.68 4.57 16.09
CA ALA A 97 18.39 5.13 15.71
C ALA A 97 17.88 4.47 14.42
N ILE A 98 16.60 4.11 14.42
CA ILE A 98 15.91 3.60 13.23
C ILE A 98 15.47 4.80 12.40
N THR A 99 15.93 4.84 11.15
CA THR A 99 15.60 5.91 10.19
C THR A 99 15.14 5.28 8.88
N ASN A 100 14.50 6.08 8.03
CA ASN A 100 14.18 5.63 6.68
C ASN A 100 15.43 5.69 5.79
N LEU A 101 16.06 4.54 5.56
CA LEU A 101 17.24 4.43 4.71
C LEU A 101 16.94 4.68 3.22
N PHE A 102 15.67 4.64 2.83
CA PHE A 102 15.22 4.83 1.44
C PHE A 102 14.52 6.16 1.23
N ASP A 103 14.68 7.10 2.16
CA ASP A 103 14.01 8.39 2.12
C ASP A 103 14.33 9.16 0.81
N GLU A 104 15.59 9.12 0.39
CA GLU A 104 16.05 9.78 -0.84
C GLU A 104 15.61 9.05 -2.13
N SER A 105 15.20 7.79 -2.00
CA SER A 105 14.67 7.00 -3.12
C SER A 105 13.16 7.17 -3.30
N ASP A 106 12.51 7.96 -2.44
CA ASP A 106 11.09 8.23 -2.55
C ASP A 106 10.83 9.18 -3.73
N PRO A 107 10.11 8.75 -4.77
CA PRO A 107 9.80 9.62 -5.91
C PRO A 107 9.05 10.90 -5.52
N ASN A 108 8.34 10.91 -4.38
CA ASN A 108 7.66 12.11 -3.90
C ASN A 108 8.59 13.17 -3.31
N LYS A 109 9.85 12.81 -3.05
CA LYS A 109 10.90 13.75 -2.60
C LYS A 109 11.76 14.26 -3.73
N SER A 110 11.57 13.75 -4.94
CA SER A 110 12.25 14.27 -6.12
C SER A 110 11.99 15.77 -6.26
N SER A 111 13.05 16.54 -6.47
CA SER A 111 12.97 17.97 -6.74
C SER A 111 12.18 18.30 -8.02
N ASP A 112 12.13 17.35 -8.95
CA ASP A 112 11.50 17.53 -10.26
C ASP A 112 9.98 17.32 -10.23
N ALA A 113 9.49 16.50 -9.29
CA ALA A 113 8.07 16.23 -9.16
C ALA A 113 7.67 15.89 -7.71
N PRO A 114 7.81 16.84 -6.77
CA PRO A 114 7.50 16.58 -5.37
C PRO A 114 5.99 16.27 -5.20
N GLY A 115 5.68 15.21 -4.46
CA GLY A 115 4.30 14.83 -4.17
C GLY A 115 3.52 14.26 -5.37
N SER A 116 4.21 13.84 -6.43
CA SER A 116 3.57 13.33 -7.65
C SER A 116 2.91 11.96 -7.50
N VAL A 117 3.31 11.19 -6.50
CA VAL A 117 2.79 9.83 -6.26
C VAL A 117 1.93 9.80 -5.01
N THR A 118 0.70 9.37 -5.15
CA THR A 118 -0.16 9.07 -4.00
C THR A 118 -0.02 7.59 -3.67
N TRP A 119 0.62 7.30 -2.55
CA TRP A 119 0.74 5.93 -2.06
C TRP A 119 -0.61 5.41 -1.55
N MET A 120 -0.87 4.14 -1.80
CA MET A 120 -2.04 3.50 -1.22
C MET A 120 -1.97 3.53 0.30
N SER A 121 -3.00 4.05 0.94
CA SER A 121 -3.14 4.08 2.39
C SER A 121 -4.16 3.06 2.85
N ARG A 122 -3.80 2.30 3.88
CA ARG A 122 -4.74 1.37 4.55
C ARG A 122 -5.63 2.06 5.57
N SER A 123 -5.29 3.27 6.00
CA SER A 123 -6.08 4.03 6.97
C SER A 123 -7.37 4.57 6.37
N ASP A 124 -7.34 5.01 5.13
CA ASP A 124 -8.46 5.64 4.43
C ASP A 124 -8.67 5.12 3.00
N TRP A 125 -7.81 4.17 2.57
CA TRP A 125 -7.82 3.57 1.23
C TRP A 125 -7.57 4.57 0.10
N THR A 126 -6.96 5.72 0.39
CA THR A 126 -6.50 6.64 -0.66
C THR A 126 -5.44 5.97 -1.53
N GLY A 127 -5.40 6.32 -2.79
CA GLY A 127 -4.46 5.73 -3.75
C GLY A 127 -4.78 4.30 -4.19
N THR A 128 -5.88 3.70 -3.73
CA THR A 128 -6.27 2.30 -4.06
C THR A 128 -6.69 2.12 -5.50
N ILE A 129 -7.33 3.14 -6.07
CA ILE A 129 -7.70 3.19 -7.48
C ILE A 129 -6.94 4.35 -8.07
N PRO A 130 -5.84 4.10 -8.79
CA PRO A 130 -5.16 5.18 -9.47
C PRO A 130 -6.14 5.79 -10.46
N THR A 131 -6.43 7.07 -10.30
CA THR A 131 -6.97 7.87 -11.40
C THR A 131 -6.01 7.73 -12.57
N ALA A 132 -6.53 7.70 -13.78
CA ALA A 132 -5.70 7.62 -14.98
C ALA A 132 -4.48 8.54 -14.80
N PRO A 133 -3.26 8.04 -15.08
CA PRO A 133 -2.07 8.86 -14.91
C PRO A 133 -2.27 10.17 -15.66
N ALA A 134 -1.95 11.29 -15.00
CA ALA A 134 -1.94 12.57 -15.69
C ALA A 134 -1.10 12.39 -16.95
N GLN A 135 -1.65 12.75 -18.09
CA GLN A 135 -0.86 12.73 -19.33
C GLN A 135 0.35 13.63 -19.10
N LEU A 136 1.52 13.02 -19.08
CA LEU A 136 2.75 13.77 -19.10
C LEU A 136 2.83 14.43 -20.47
N THR A 137 2.60 15.72 -20.51
CA THR A 137 2.81 16.51 -21.72
C THR A 137 4.30 16.71 -21.84
N ALA A 138 4.90 16.20 -22.92
CA ALA A 138 6.29 16.47 -23.23
C ALA A 138 6.49 18.01 -23.30
N ASN A 139 7.60 18.50 -22.74
CA ASN A 139 7.92 19.90 -22.91
C ASN A 139 8.15 20.24 -24.39
N GLU A 140 7.99 21.49 -24.76
CA GLU A 140 8.05 21.93 -26.17
C GLU A 140 9.37 21.54 -26.85
N THR A 141 10.49 21.56 -26.12
CA THR A 141 11.80 21.17 -26.66
C THR A 141 11.84 19.67 -27.00
N LEU A 142 11.33 18.84 -26.11
CA LEU A 142 11.25 17.40 -26.35
C LEU A 142 10.25 17.09 -27.45
N ALA A 143 9.09 17.73 -27.44
CA ALA A 143 8.10 17.57 -28.49
C ALA A 143 8.65 17.96 -29.87
N ALA A 144 9.40 19.06 -29.94
CA ALA A 144 10.04 19.48 -31.18
C ALA A 144 11.14 18.52 -31.64
N SER A 145 11.92 17.96 -30.71
CA SER A 145 12.99 17.00 -31.05
C SER A 145 12.45 15.63 -31.48
N LEU A 146 11.25 15.27 -31.04
CA LEU A 146 10.56 14.03 -31.40
C LEU A 146 9.53 14.21 -32.51
N ALA A 147 9.34 15.44 -32.99
CA ALA A 147 8.40 15.70 -34.07
C ALA A 147 8.86 15.01 -35.35
N PHE A 148 8.11 14.03 -35.78
CA PHE A 148 8.25 13.51 -37.12
C PHE A 148 7.80 14.59 -38.10
N THR A 149 8.61 14.85 -39.08
CA THR A 149 8.09 15.51 -40.27
C THR A 149 7.14 14.49 -40.91
N LYS A 150 5.83 14.70 -40.75
CA LYS A 150 4.86 13.84 -41.37
C LYS A 150 5.14 13.89 -42.88
N TYR A 151 5.32 12.74 -43.50
CA TYR A 151 5.42 12.65 -44.96
C TYR A 151 4.19 13.33 -45.58
N ASP A 152 4.42 14.41 -46.30
CA ASP A 152 3.38 15.21 -46.91
C ASP A 152 3.02 14.78 -48.36
N GLY A 153 3.65 13.68 -48.80
CA GLY A 153 3.48 13.18 -50.17
C GLY A 153 4.35 13.88 -51.19
N SER A 154 5.23 14.83 -50.79
CA SER A 154 6.13 15.48 -51.72
C SER A 154 7.28 14.54 -52.10
N GLU A 155 7.68 14.55 -53.35
CA GLU A 155 8.77 13.72 -53.87
C GLU A 155 10.14 14.05 -53.21
N ALA A 156 10.29 15.23 -52.65
CA ALA A 156 11.52 15.64 -51.98
C ALA A 156 11.81 14.84 -50.67
N ASN A 157 10.78 14.22 -50.10
CA ASN A 157 10.88 13.40 -48.90
C ASN A 157 10.73 11.89 -49.20
N SER A 158 10.67 11.49 -50.50
CA SER A 158 10.64 10.09 -50.86
C SER A 158 12.03 9.49 -50.68
N VAL A 159 12.18 8.62 -49.71
CA VAL A 159 13.32 7.70 -49.63
C VAL A 159 13.01 6.58 -50.65
N GLU A 160 13.81 6.48 -51.69
CA GLU A 160 13.74 5.27 -52.54
C GLU A 160 14.04 4.06 -51.64
N MET A 161 12.99 3.28 -51.38
CA MET A 161 13.20 1.97 -50.77
C MET A 161 13.99 1.12 -51.74
N PRO A 162 15.16 0.65 -51.38
CA PRO A 162 15.87 -0.28 -52.24
C PRO A 162 15.00 -1.49 -52.45
N THR A 163 14.72 -1.83 -53.70
CA THR A 163 14.02 -3.06 -54.05
C THR A 163 14.84 -4.24 -53.55
N LEU A 164 14.41 -4.85 -52.46
CA LEU A 164 15.10 -5.94 -51.78
C LEU A 164 15.39 -7.14 -52.70
N GLY A 165 14.70 -7.27 -53.84
CA GLY A 165 14.94 -8.33 -54.79
C GLY A 165 16.09 -8.12 -55.77
N ALA A 166 16.45 -6.86 -56.07
CA ALA A 166 17.45 -6.60 -57.10
C ALA A 166 18.90 -6.69 -56.64
N LYS A 167 19.15 -6.60 -55.33
CA LYS A 167 20.50 -6.60 -54.77
C LYS A 167 21.02 -7.95 -54.29
N ASN A 168 20.15 -8.93 -54.09
CA ASN A 168 20.55 -10.22 -53.49
C ASN A 168 20.26 -11.44 -54.36
N GLY A 169 19.90 -11.26 -55.60
CA GLY A 169 19.65 -12.38 -56.51
C GLY A 169 18.51 -13.31 -56.08
N LEU A 170 17.66 -12.86 -55.15
CA LEU A 170 16.45 -13.56 -54.77
C LEU A 170 15.32 -13.05 -55.66
N THR A 171 14.98 -13.85 -56.65
CA THR A 171 13.76 -13.71 -57.49
C THR A 171 12.57 -14.27 -56.73
#